data_96a6c73e58425c723c54f8d67bb226bf
#
_entry.id   96a6c73e58425c723c54f8d67bb226bf
#
_cell.length_a   1.000
_cell.length_b   1.000
_cell.length_c   1.000
_cell.angle_alpha   90.00
_cell.angle_beta   90.00
_cell.angle_gamma   90.00
#
_symmetry.space_group_name_H-M   'P 1'
#
loop_
_entity.id
_entity.type
_entity.pdbx_description
1 polymer ?
#
loop_
_entity_poly.entity_id
_entity_poly.type
_entity_poly.pdbx_seq_one_letter_code
_entity_poly.pdbx_strand_id
1 'polypeptide(L)'
;RQLPQIEFGMSEYLSAFIQNNDASLITIQNALDHSSTPVKGIIESLISLREGGILYLNHHPNEAEMEKYKGFHQYNVDERNGELYIWNKDYCINVTKLLDGFASVETKRMDNGHIIAIIRKKTEQNELPIQLQTYVDDRKDKGELCQVLLQFQYNNTSLLKSIRNSISFRIFDTIQFFAQ
;
A
#
# COMPACT_ATOMS: atom_id res chain seq x y z
N ARG A 1 6.55 22.61 16.12
CA ARG A 1 6.28 21.74 14.96
C ARG A 1 5.10 20.84 15.35
N GLN A 2 4.00 20.95 14.66
CA GLN A 2 2.86 20.06 14.90
C GLN A 2 3.22 18.68 14.35
N LEU A 3 3.08 17.63 15.16
CA LEU A 3 3.32 16.26 14.69
C LEU A 3 2.21 15.86 13.71
N PRO A 4 2.54 15.06 12.69
CA PRO A 4 1.53 14.55 11.77
C PRO A 4 0.47 13.77 12.54
N GLN A 5 -0.77 13.95 12.17
CA GLN A 5 -1.88 13.19 12.72
C GLN A 5 -1.79 11.75 12.20
N ILE A 6 -1.91 10.77 13.10
CA ILE A 6 -1.95 9.35 12.76
C ILE A 6 -3.41 8.93 12.70
N GLU A 7 -3.81 8.41 11.56
CA GLU A 7 -5.15 7.89 11.33
C GLU A 7 -5.10 6.38 11.06
N PHE A 8 -6.17 5.69 11.39
CA PHE A 8 -6.32 4.28 11.05
C PHE A 8 -6.83 4.16 9.62
N GLY A 9 -6.24 3.25 8.85
CA GLY A 9 -6.67 2.99 7.48
C GLY A 9 -6.14 1.64 6.99
N MET A 10 -6.65 1.21 5.84
CA MET A 10 -6.20 0.00 5.15
C MET A 10 -5.67 0.40 3.77
N SER A 11 -4.51 -0.13 3.39
CA SER A 11 -3.90 0.15 2.08
C SER A 11 -4.82 -0.22 0.93
N GLU A 12 -5.56 -1.32 1.07
CA GLU A 12 -6.49 -1.85 0.07
C GLU A 12 -7.75 -0.99 -0.16
N TYR A 13 -7.92 0.08 0.62
CA TYR A 13 -9.06 1.01 0.54
C TYR A 13 -8.62 2.45 0.71
N LEU A 14 -7.39 2.74 0.34
CA LEU A 14 -6.76 4.02 0.61
C LEU A 14 -7.53 5.19 0.00
N SER A 15 -8.09 5.03 -1.19
CA SER A 15 -8.89 6.05 -1.87
C SER A 15 -10.20 6.41 -1.15
N ALA A 16 -10.64 5.60 -0.19
CA ALA A 16 -11.77 5.94 0.69
C ALA A 16 -11.37 6.91 1.81
N PHE A 17 -10.08 6.99 2.15
CA PHE A 17 -9.54 7.87 3.20
C PHE A 17 -8.92 9.14 2.63
N ILE A 18 -8.38 9.07 1.41
CA ILE A 18 -7.72 10.18 0.73
C ILE A 18 -8.54 10.51 -0.51
N GLN A 19 -8.81 11.81 -0.72
CA GLN A 19 -9.48 12.23 -1.95
C GLN A 19 -8.68 11.80 -3.17
N ASN A 20 -9.36 11.36 -4.20
CA ASN A 20 -8.74 10.92 -5.43
C ASN A 20 -7.86 12.03 -6.02
N ASN A 21 -6.66 11.68 -6.48
CA ASN A 21 -5.69 12.58 -7.11
C ASN A 21 -5.17 13.73 -6.22
N ASP A 22 -5.17 13.58 -4.90
CA ASP A 22 -4.75 14.65 -3.99
C ASP A 22 -3.29 14.48 -3.50
N ALA A 23 -2.85 13.25 -3.28
CA ALA A 23 -1.52 13.00 -2.78
C ALA A 23 -0.44 13.17 -3.85
N SER A 24 0.67 13.82 -3.51
CA SER A 24 1.86 13.92 -4.38
C SER A 24 2.88 12.80 -4.14
N LEU A 25 2.90 12.26 -2.92
CA LEU A 25 3.78 11.17 -2.51
C LEU A 25 3.06 10.26 -1.52
N ILE A 26 3.13 8.97 -1.77
CA ILE A 26 2.73 7.92 -0.84
C ILE A 26 3.95 7.04 -0.61
N THR A 27 4.22 6.68 0.64
CA THR A 27 5.31 5.75 0.97
C THR A 27 4.76 4.53 1.69
N ILE A 28 5.21 3.34 1.28
CA ILE A 28 4.92 2.07 1.96
C ILE A 28 6.25 1.42 2.29
N GLN A 29 6.48 1.18 3.58
CA GLN A 29 7.73 0.62 4.06
C GLN A 29 7.45 -0.69 4.78
N ASN A 30 7.86 -1.79 4.15
CA ASN A 30 7.78 -3.15 4.67
C ASN A 30 6.40 -3.52 5.23
N ALA A 31 5.33 -3.19 4.52
CA ALA A 31 3.96 -3.38 4.99
C ALA A 31 3.06 -4.13 3.97
N LEU A 32 3.45 -4.19 2.69
CA LEU A 32 2.62 -4.83 1.66
C LEU A 32 2.52 -6.34 1.82
N ASP A 33 3.53 -6.98 2.36
CA ASP A 33 3.55 -8.42 2.62
C ASP A 33 2.54 -8.84 3.70
N HIS A 34 2.12 -7.88 4.56
CA HIS A 34 1.08 -8.05 5.58
C HIS A 34 -0.34 -7.78 5.06
N SER A 35 -0.46 -7.24 3.88
CA SER A 35 -1.75 -6.91 3.25
C SER A 35 -2.48 -8.18 2.82
N SER A 36 -3.80 -8.17 2.88
CA SER A 36 -4.63 -9.25 2.34
C SER A 36 -4.59 -9.31 0.81
N THR A 37 -4.32 -8.15 0.18
CA THR A 37 -4.29 -7.99 -1.27
C THR A 37 -3.29 -6.88 -1.65
N PRO A 38 -1.97 -7.15 -1.61
CA PRO A 38 -0.93 -6.11 -1.75
C PRO A 38 -1.00 -5.37 -3.09
N VAL A 39 -1.35 -6.05 -4.17
CA VAL A 39 -1.51 -5.43 -5.49
C VAL A 39 -2.64 -4.40 -5.48
N LYS A 40 -3.74 -4.68 -4.78
CA LYS A 40 -4.82 -3.71 -4.58
C LYS A 40 -4.34 -2.49 -3.81
N GLY A 41 -3.53 -2.67 -2.76
CA GLY A 41 -2.93 -1.57 -2.01
C GLY A 41 -2.08 -0.64 -2.90
N ILE A 42 -1.34 -1.19 -3.86
CA ILE A 42 -0.62 -0.42 -4.87
C ILE A 42 -1.58 0.36 -5.77
N ILE A 43 -2.63 -0.28 -6.29
CA ILE A 43 -3.60 0.36 -7.18
C ILE A 43 -4.35 1.48 -6.45
N GLU A 44 -4.81 1.24 -5.23
CA GLU A 44 -5.48 2.24 -4.39
C GLU A 44 -4.57 3.44 -4.09
N SER A 45 -3.28 3.19 -3.88
CA SER A 45 -2.28 4.25 -3.73
C SER A 45 -2.17 5.09 -5.01
N LEU A 46 -2.12 4.44 -6.18
CA LEU A 46 -2.07 5.14 -7.46
C LEU A 46 -3.35 5.93 -7.77
N ILE A 47 -4.52 5.44 -7.35
CA ILE A 47 -5.78 6.19 -7.45
C ILE A 47 -5.70 7.47 -6.61
N SER A 48 -5.16 7.39 -5.40
CA SER A 48 -5.05 8.51 -4.47
C SER A 48 -3.97 9.54 -4.88
N LEU A 49 -3.04 9.16 -5.75
CA LEU A 49 -1.99 10.04 -6.25
C LEU A 49 -2.51 10.93 -7.38
N ARG A 50 -2.08 12.21 -7.38
CA ARG A 50 -2.21 13.09 -8.55
C ARG A 50 -1.36 12.59 -9.73
N GLU A 51 -1.57 13.13 -10.92
CA GLU A 51 -0.70 12.92 -12.06
C GLU A 51 0.76 13.28 -11.73
N GLY A 52 1.70 12.45 -12.15
CA GLY A 52 3.11 12.57 -11.81
C GLY A 52 3.46 12.28 -10.35
N GLY A 53 2.46 12.02 -9.51
CA GLY A 53 2.65 11.61 -8.12
C GLY A 53 3.38 10.29 -8.01
N ILE A 54 4.02 10.06 -6.87
CA ILE A 54 4.94 8.94 -6.64
C ILE A 54 4.42 8.06 -5.51
N LEU A 55 4.36 6.75 -5.77
CA LEU A 55 4.35 5.71 -4.75
C LEU A 55 5.77 5.19 -4.57
N TYR A 56 6.32 5.36 -3.37
CA TYR A 56 7.62 4.85 -2.99
C TYR A 56 7.46 3.61 -2.12
N LEU A 57 8.00 2.49 -2.58
CA LEU A 57 8.02 1.23 -1.86
C LEU A 57 9.43 0.93 -1.37
N ASN A 58 9.56 0.46 -0.13
CA ASN A 58 10.80 -0.08 0.43
C ASN A 58 10.46 -1.36 1.18
N HIS A 59 10.96 -2.49 0.71
CA HIS A 59 10.65 -3.81 1.23
C HIS A 59 11.88 -4.68 1.46
N HIS A 60 11.83 -5.56 2.44
CA HIS A 60 12.66 -6.74 2.48
C HIS A 60 12.23 -7.73 1.40
N PRO A 61 13.15 -8.35 0.64
CA PRO A 61 12.77 -9.35 -0.34
C PRO A 61 12.35 -10.65 0.32
N ASN A 62 11.36 -11.33 -0.27
CA ASN A 62 11.02 -12.72 0.02
C ASN A 62 10.66 -13.03 1.49
N GLU A 63 10.08 -12.08 2.23
CA GLU A 63 9.78 -12.26 3.66
C GLU A 63 8.82 -13.42 3.92
N ALA A 64 7.79 -13.61 3.09
CA ALA A 64 6.87 -14.73 3.28
C ALA A 64 7.56 -16.09 3.19
N GLU A 65 8.51 -16.27 2.27
CA GLU A 65 9.30 -17.51 2.16
C GLU A 65 10.23 -17.67 3.33
N MET A 66 10.94 -16.61 3.74
CA MET A 66 11.85 -16.63 4.90
C MET A 66 11.10 -16.97 6.19
N GLU A 67 9.91 -16.40 6.39
CA GLU A 67 9.04 -16.64 7.55
C GLU A 67 8.12 -17.86 7.37
N LYS A 68 8.31 -18.65 6.28
CA LYS A 68 7.54 -19.87 5.98
C LYS A 68 6.03 -19.62 5.92
N TYR A 69 5.62 -18.43 5.44
CA TYR A 69 4.23 -18.00 5.34
C TYR A 69 3.51 -18.03 6.70
N LYS A 70 4.17 -17.65 7.77
CA LYS A 70 3.59 -17.59 9.11
C LYS A 70 3.15 -16.17 9.47
N GLY A 71 2.11 -16.08 10.29
CA GLY A 71 1.61 -14.80 10.80
C GLY A 71 1.14 -13.88 9.66
N PHE A 72 1.61 -12.65 9.64
CA PHE A 72 1.22 -11.64 8.66
C PHE A 72 2.02 -11.71 7.36
N HIS A 73 3.17 -12.37 7.32
CA HIS A 73 4.03 -12.49 6.14
C HIS A 73 3.45 -13.50 5.15
N GLN A 74 2.50 -13.05 4.33
CA GLN A 74 1.78 -13.91 3.38
C GLN A 74 2.21 -13.70 1.94
N TYR A 75 2.93 -12.60 1.65
CA TYR A 75 3.38 -12.26 0.31
C TYR A 75 4.88 -11.98 0.27
N ASN A 76 5.44 -12.28 -0.87
CA ASN A 76 6.81 -11.90 -1.22
C ASN A 76 6.79 -10.71 -2.15
N VAL A 77 7.72 -9.80 -1.95
CA VAL A 77 7.98 -8.66 -2.84
C VAL A 77 9.43 -8.76 -3.28
N ASP A 78 9.70 -8.73 -4.57
CA ASP A 78 11.07 -8.74 -5.06
C ASP A 78 11.20 -8.08 -6.44
N GLU A 79 12.45 -7.80 -6.81
CA GLU A 79 12.87 -7.33 -8.11
C GLU A 79 13.49 -8.48 -8.90
N ARG A 80 13.07 -8.64 -10.17
CA ARG A 80 13.65 -9.59 -11.12
C ARG A 80 13.88 -8.91 -12.45
N ASN A 81 15.14 -8.73 -12.84
CA ASN A 81 15.54 -8.09 -14.10
C ASN A 81 14.94 -6.68 -14.30
N GLY A 82 14.88 -5.88 -13.26
CA GLY A 82 14.32 -4.52 -13.29
C GLY A 82 12.80 -4.45 -13.20
N GLU A 83 12.11 -5.57 -13.06
CA GLU A 83 10.65 -5.64 -12.91
C GLU A 83 10.25 -5.99 -11.49
N LEU A 84 9.18 -5.37 -10.98
CA LEU A 84 8.61 -5.62 -9.66
C LEU A 84 7.67 -6.82 -9.70
N TYR A 85 7.88 -7.77 -8.80
CA TYR A 85 7.05 -8.94 -8.63
C TYR A 85 6.47 -9.01 -7.22
N ILE A 86 5.22 -9.46 -7.13
CA ILE A 86 4.55 -9.84 -5.88
C ILE A 86 3.98 -11.24 -6.07
N TRP A 87 4.24 -12.13 -5.11
CA TRP A 87 3.70 -13.49 -5.18
C TRP A 87 3.46 -14.08 -3.80
N ASN A 88 2.63 -15.11 -3.78
CA ASN A 88 2.42 -15.99 -2.64
C ASN A 88 2.49 -17.46 -3.12
N LYS A 89 1.89 -18.39 -2.39
CA LYS A 89 1.86 -19.81 -2.77
C LYS A 89 0.98 -20.10 -3.99
N ASP A 90 0.00 -19.24 -4.25
CA ASP A 90 -1.09 -19.52 -5.21
C ASP A 90 -0.87 -18.81 -6.54
N TYR A 91 -0.22 -17.62 -6.52
CA TYR A 91 -0.03 -16.82 -7.74
C TYR A 91 1.24 -15.96 -7.68
N CYS A 92 1.66 -15.50 -8.87
CA CYS A 92 2.75 -14.55 -9.05
C CYS A 92 2.32 -13.48 -10.04
N ILE A 93 2.44 -12.22 -9.64
CA ILE A 93 2.07 -11.05 -10.45
C ILE A 93 3.31 -10.25 -10.77
N ASN A 94 3.52 -9.95 -12.05
CA ASN A 94 4.45 -8.96 -12.52
C ASN A 94 3.76 -7.59 -12.45
N VAL A 95 4.03 -6.83 -11.39
CA VAL A 95 3.41 -5.53 -11.14
C VAL A 95 3.82 -4.51 -12.18
N THR A 96 5.06 -4.55 -12.66
CA THR A 96 5.54 -3.65 -13.71
C THR A 96 4.70 -3.78 -14.99
N LYS A 97 4.43 -5.01 -15.42
CA LYS A 97 3.60 -5.26 -16.60
C LYS A 97 2.12 -4.97 -16.35
N LEU A 98 1.63 -5.29 -15.16
CA LEU A 98 0.24 -5.01 -14.78
C LEU A 98 -0.07 -3.52 -14.87
N LEU A 99 0.88 -2.66 -14.45
CA LEU A 99 0.72 -1.20 -14.42
C LEU A 99 1.09 -0.51 -15.73
N ASP A 100 1.53 -1.24 -16.76
CA ASP A 100 1.92 -0.63 -18.02
C ASP A 100 0.79 0.21 -18.63
N GLY A 101 1.16 1.37 -19.20
CA GLY A 101 0.20 2.36 -19.68
C GLY A 101 -0.38 3.27 -18.57
N PHE A 102 -0.49 2.82 -17.33
CA PHE A 102 -1.06 3.60 -16.21
C PHE A 102 0.00 4.25 -15.33
N ALA A 103 1.09 3.54 -15.05
CA ALA A 103 2.22 4.04 -14.28
C ALA A 103 3.55 3.56 -14.86
N SER A 104 4.64 4.26 -14.56
CA SER A 104 5.99 3.74 -14.77
C SER A 104 6.50 3.14 -13.46
N VAL A 105 7.22 2.04 -13.55
CA VAL A 105 7.80 1.33 -12.40
C VAL A 105 9.29 1.24 -12.60
N GLU A 106 10.05 1.78 -11.66
CA GLU A 106 11.50 1.66 -11.56
C GLU A 106 11.84 0.88 -10.30
N THR A 107 12.59 -0.21 -10.42
CA THR A 107 12.97 -1.04 -9.27
C THR A 107 14.47 -1.14 -9.14
N LYS A 108 14.92 -1.23 -7.90
CA LYS A 108 16.34 -1.42 -7.59
C LYS A 108 16.51 -2.22 -6.32
N ARG A 109 17.42 -3.19 -6.35
CA ARG A 109 17.95 -3.82 -5.14
C ARG A 109 19.09 -2.96 -4.58
N MET A 110 18.98 -2.61 -3.32
CA MET A 110 19.97 -1.82 -2.60
C MET A 110 21.09 -2.72 -2.03
N ASP A 111 22.22 -2.11 -1.67
CA ASP A 111 23.37 -2.83 -1.10
C ASP A 111 23.04 -3.53 0.23
N ASN A 112 22.07 -3.01 0.98
CA ASN A 112 21.56 -3.65 2.20
C ASN A 112 20.56 -4.78 1.93
N GLY A 113 20.32 -5.13 0.67
CA GLY A 113 19.41 -6.19 0.23
C GLY A 113 17.95 -5.77 0.06
N HIS A 114 17.56 -4.58 0.51
CA HIS A 114 16.19 -4.09 0.35
C HIS A 114 15.84 -3.85 -1.12
N ILE A 115 14.56 -3.99 -1.44
CA ILE A 115 13.99 -3.62 -2.72
C ILE A 115 13.35 -2.24 -2.59
N ILE A 116 13.75 -1.34 -3.48
CA ILE A 116 13.07 -0.06 -3.66
C ILE A 116 12.34 -0.11 -4.99
N ALA A 117 11.07 0.30 -4.98
CA ALA A 117 10.33 0.58 -6.19
C ALA A 117 9.78 2.01 -6.15
N ILE A 118 9.99 2.74 -7.25
CA ILE A 118 9.42 4.06 -7.50
C ILE A 118 8.38 3.90 -8.59
N ILE A 119 7.12 4.06 -8.21
CA ILE A 119 5.99 3.92 -9.12
C ILE A 119 5.40 5.31 -9.34
N ARG A 120 5.48 5.82 -10.58
CA ARG A 120 4.99 7.15 -10.93
C ARG A 120 3.73 7.05 -11.77
N LYS A 121 2.65 7.67 -11.30
CA LYS A 121 1.40 7.77 -12.06
C LYS A 121 1.59 8.61 -13.33
N LYS A 122 1.18 8.07 -14.50
CA LYS A 122 1.39 8.72 -15.80
C LYS A 122 0.28 9.69 -16.19
N THR A 123 -0.96 9.43 -15.76
CA THR A 123 -2.13 10.15 -16.26
C THR A 123 -3.16 10.43 -15.18
N GLU A 124 -3.94 11.50 -15.34
CA GLU A 124 -5.16 11.77 -14.57
C GLU A 124 -6.37 10.99 -15.12
N GLN A 125 -6.19 9.77 -15.57
CA GLN A 125 -7.31 8.98 -16.05
C GLN A 125 -8.35 8.83 -14.94
N ASN A 126 -9.56 9.33 -15.20
CA ASN A 126 -10.72 9.17 -14.30
C ASN A 126 -11.20 7.72 -14.25
N GLU A 127 -10.83 6.92 -15.25
CA GLU A 127 -11.16 5.51 -15.34
C GLU A 127 -9.88 4.66 -15.28
N LEU A 128 -9.90 3.67 -14.41
CA LEU A 128 -8.84 2.68 -14.35
C LEU A 128 -8.85 1.82 -15.61
N PRO A 129 -7.68 1.46 -16.15
CA PRO A 129 -7.58 0.42 -17.16
C PRO A 129 -8.31 -0.85 -16.75
N ILE A 130 -8.96 -1.53 -17.70
CA ILE A 130 -9.84 -2.67 -17.41
C ILE A 130 -9.13 -3.78 -16.64
N GLN A 131 -7.84 -4.00 -16.89
CA GLN A 131 -7.03 -4.98 -16.17
C GLN A 131 -6.83 -4.63 -14.69
N LEU A 132 -6.98 -3.35 -14.31
CA LEU A 132 -6.86 -2.89 -12.92
C LEU A 132 -8.21 -2.82 -12.23
N GLN A 133 -9.32 -2.71 -12.96
CA GLN A 133 -10.67 -2.63 -12.40
C GLN A 133 -11.01 -3.87 -11.58
N THR A 134 -10.59 -5.05 -12.04
CA THR A 134 -10.83 -6.32 -11.34
C THR A 134 -10.29 -6.36 -9.90
N TYR A 135 -9.30 -5.51 -9.58
CA TYR A 135 -8.75 -5.41 -8.22
C TYR A 135 -9.53 -4.45 -7.32
N VAL A 136 -10.42 -3.62 -7.87
CA VAL A 136 -11.07 -2.51 -7.13
C VAL A 136 -12.60 -2.47 -7.28
N ASP A 137 -13.19 -3.44 -8.00
CA ASP A 137 -14.64 -3.49 -8.26
C ASP A 137 -15.52 -3.62 -7.00
N ASP A 138 -14.91 -3.96 -5.88
CA ASP A 138 -15.58 -4.09 -4.59
C ASP A 138 -15.60 -2.80 -3.74
N ARG A 139 -15.22 -1.64 -4.32
CA ARG A 139 -15.07 -0.36 -3.59
C ARG A 139 -16.33 0.09 -2.89
N LYS A 140 -17.52 -0.14 -3.49
CA LYS A 140 -18.77 0.40 -2.96
C LYS A 140 -19.10 -0.17 -1.59
N ASP A 141 -19.01 -1.49 -1.45
CA ASP A 141 -19.32 -2.19 -0.20
C ASP A 141 -18.29 -1.90 0.90
N LYS A 142 -17.09 -1.51 0.50
CA LYS A 142 -15.94 -1.29 1.39
C LYS A 142 -15.73 0.16 1.78
N GLY A 143 -16.27 1.11 1.04
CA GLY A 143 -16.42 2.49 1.48
C GLY A 143 -17.25 2.56 2.78
N GLU A 144 -18.31 1.78 2.86
CA GLU A 144 -19.10 1.64 4.09
C GLU A 144 -18.30 1.03 5.24
N LEU A 145 -17.53 -0.03 4.98
CA LEU A 145 -16.66 -0.65 5.99
C LEU A 145 -15.60 0.34 6.49
N CYS A 146 -14.97 1.10 5.60
CA CYS A 146 -13.99 2.13 5.98
C CYS A 146 -14.64 3.22 6.85
N GLN A 147 -15.85 3.65 6.53
CA GLN A 147 -16.59 4.61 7.36
C GLN A 147 -16.92 4.04 8.74
N VAL A 148 -17.32 2.78 8.81
CA VAL A 148 -17.55 2.09 10.09
C VAL A 148 -16.28 2.00 10.90
N LEU A 149 -15.14 1.68 10.29
CA LEU A 149 -13.85 1.63 10.97
C LEU A 149 -13.38 3.00 11.45
N LEU A 150 -13.56 4.06 10.66
CA LEU A 150 -13.30 5.45 11.08
C LEU A 150 -14.18 5.86 12.25
N GLN A 151 -15.47 5.52 12.19
CA GLN A 151 -16.42 5.78 13.28
C GLN A 151 -16.04 5.00 14.55
N PHE A 152 -15.61 3.73 14.40
CA PHE A 152 -15.13 2.91 15.50
C PHE A 152 -13.88 3.54 16.13
N GLN A 153 -12.92 3.98 15.33
CA GLN A 153 -11.72 4.68 15.79
C GLN A 153 -12.07 5.95 16.54
N TYR A 154 -12.95 6.78 16.00
CA TYR A 154 -13.39 8.02 16.62
C TYR A 154 -14.01 7.76 18.00
N ASN A 155 -14.90 6.76 18.09
CA ASN A 155 -15.60 6.40 19.32
C ASN A 155 -14.70 5.71 20.37
N ASN A 156 -13.57 5.11 19.94
CA ASN A 156 -12.70 4.31 20.80
C ASN A 156 -11.28 4.86 20.92
N THR A 157 -11.08 6.17 20.66
CA THR A 157 -9.76 6.81 20.72
C THR A 157 -9.06 6.65 22.07
N SER A 158 -9.82 6.64 23.17
CA SER A 158 -9.29 6.40 24.52
C SER A 158 -8.81 4.96 24.71
N LEU A 159 -9.56 3.98 24.21
CA LEU A 159 -9.21 2.56 24.25
C LEU A 159 -7.97 2.27 23.43
N LEU A 160 -7.89 2.81 22.20
CA LEU A 160 -6.72 2.67 21.32
C LEU A 160 -5.46 3.31 21.93
N LYS A 161 -5.59 4.46 22.61
CA LYS A 161 -4.48 5.06 23.35
C LYS A 161 -4.02 4.15 24.50
N SER A 162 -4.95 3.54 25.23
CA SER A 162 -4.63 2.59 26.30
C SER A 162 -3.92 1.34 25.78
N ILE A 163 -4.42 0.76 24.70
CA ILE A 163 -3.81 -0.41 24.03
C ILE A 163 -2.40 -0.04 23.53
N ARG A 164 -2.24 1.11 22.88
CA ARG A 164 -0.93 1.59 22.40
C ARG A 164 0.08 1.78 23.55
N ASN A 165 -0.36 2.21 24.71
CA ASN A 165 0.51 2.43 25.87
C ASN A 165 0.84 1.11 26.61
N SER A 166 -0.02 0.10 26.53
CA SER A 166 0.16 -1.19 27.22
C SER A 166 0.93 -2.23 26.40
N ILE A 167 0.97 -2.07 25.08
CA ILE A 167 1.68 -2.96 24.18
C ILE A 167 2.80 -2.16 23.52
N SER A 168 4.07 -2.52 23.80
CA SER A 168 5.22 -2.05 23.02
C SER A 168 5.11 -2.61 21.59
N PHE A 169 4.09 -2.18 20.85
CA PHE A 169 3.96 -2.47 19.45
C PHE A 169 5.01 -1.63 18.70
N ARG A 170 6.15 -2.22 18.42
CA ARG A 170 6.99 -1.77 17.31
C ARG A 170 6.37 -2.28 16.03
N ILE A 171 5.28 -1.69 15.58
CA ILE A 171 4.85 -1.83 14.20
C ILE A 171 5.74 -0.87 13.42
N PHE A 172 6.77 -1.42 12.76
CA PHE A 172 7.61 -0.68 11.81
C PHE A 172 6.92 -0.46 10.45
N ASP A 173 5.63 -0.76 10.36
CA ASP A 173 4.84 -0.71 9.14
C ASP A 173 4.07 0.61 9.12
N THR A 174 4.73 1.65 8.64
CA THR A 174 4.13 3.00 8.58
C THR A 174 3.82 3.35 7.14
N ILE A 175 2.53 3.56 6.84
CA ILE A 175 2.11 4.27 5.64
C ILE A 175 2.15 5.76 5.98
N GLN A 176 3.00 6.52 5.31
CA GLN A 176 3.14 7.96 5.54
C GLN A 176 2.59 8.74 4.34
N PHE A 177 1.77 9.75 4.62
CA PHE A 177 1.20 10.66 3.64
C PHE A 177 1.80 12.05 3.81
N PHE A 178 2.19 12.65 2.70
CA PHE A 178 2.57 14.05 2.64
C PHE A 178 1.62 14.77 1.68
N ALA A 179 0.61 15.45 2.23
CA ALA A 179 -0.17 16.43 1.51
C ALA A 179 0.58 17.79 1.56
N GLN A 180 0.61 18.50 0.45
CA GLN A 180 1.07 19.89 0.39
C GLN A 180 -0.11 20.83 0.47
#